data_8334d1f8bff6b6a013d586c2b9d5cf9a
#
_entry.id   8334d1f8bff6b6a013d586c2b9d5cf9a
#
_cell.length_a   1.000
_cell.length_b   1.000
_cell.length_c   1.000
_cell.angle_alpha   90.00
_cell.angle_beta   90.00
_cell.angle_gamma   90.00
#
_symmetry.space_group_name_H-M   'P 1'
#
loop_
_entity.id
_entity.type
_entity.pdbx_description
1 polymer ?
#
loop_
_entity_poly.entity_id
_entity_poly.type
_entity_poly.pdbx_seq_one_letter_code
_entity_poly.pdbx_strand_id
1 'polypeptide(L)'
;MTVTYFKENFNMIDVKKPLENANLTVNCKYMDLFDMSSHSERKIYLNNEIEAISAHDVIYEILRFNVEDKDIDVADRKPIFLYCTSVGGSVIDGFGIIDAISNSKTPVYTINLAYQYSMGFLIGLAGHKRYAMPNATFLLHDGQNFVWDSSAKCKDQLKFQEKREQRIKEYVLEHSNLTEKEYDENYRVEFYTYADEAKKYGFTDYII
;
A
#
# COMPACT_ATOMS: atom_id res chain seq x y z
N MET A 1 -4.53 -11.03 -21.20
CA MET A 1 -5.74 -10.82 -20.39
C MET A 1 -5.58 -9.69 -19.35
N THR A 2 -4.46 -9.53 -18.67
CA THR A 2 -4.30 -8.58 -17.55
C THR A 2 -4.36 -7.09 -17.95
N VAL A 3 -3.81 -6.72 -19.10
CA VAL A 3 -3.80 -5.32 -19.60
C VAL A 3 -5.19 -4.85 -20.03
N THR A 4 -5.99 -5.77 -20.59
CA THR A 4 -7.36 -5.45 -21.02
C THR A 4 -8.27 -5.20 -19.83
N TYR A 5 -8.13 -6.00 -18.75
CA TYR A 5 -8.91 -5.83 -17.53
C TYR A 5 -8.68 -4.46 -16.87
N PHE A 6 -7.43 -3.98 -16.90
CA PHE A 6 -7.09 -2.66 -16.36
C PHE A 6 -7.63 -1.51 -17.22
N LYS A 7 -7.57 -1.62 -18.55
CA LYS A 7 -8.12 -0.59 -19.44
C LYS A 7 -9.64 -0.45 -19.33
N GLU A 8 -10.35 -1.53 -19.08
CA GLU A 8 -11.82 -1.52 -18.93
C GLU A 8 -12.25 -0.98 -17.55
N ASN A 9 -11.43 -1.11 -16.52
CA ASN A 9 -11.75 -0.65 -15.15
C ASN A 9 -11.12 0.71 -14.78
N PHE A 10 -10.31 1.29 -15.64
CA PHE A 10 -9.73 2.62 -15.49
C PHE A 10 -10.62 3.75 -16.03
N ASN A 11 -11.88 3.45 -16.35
CA ASN A 11 -12.84 4.49 -16.66
C ASN A 11 -12.98 5.39 -15.44
N MET A 12 -12.57 6.65 -15.61
CA MET A 12 -12.82 7.71 -14.65
C MET A 12 -14.28 7.61 -14.21
N ILE A 13 -14.50 7.65 -12.90
CA ILE A 13 -15.79 7.56 -12.23
C ILE A 13 -16.84 8.28 -13.06
N ASP A 14 -17.76 7.53 -13.68
CA ASP A 14 -18.92 8.13 -14.30
C ASP A 14 -19.87 8.58 -13.18
N VAL A 15 -19.64 9.80 -12.69
CA VAL A 15 -20.42 10.45 -11.63
C VAL A 15 -21.91 10.61 -12.03
N LYS A 16 -22.26 10.21 -13.27
CA LYS A 16 -23.60 10.36 -13.84
C LYS A 16 -24.48 9.11 -13.75
N LYS A 17 -23.94 7.98 -13.28
CA LYS A 17 -24.83 6.82 -13.01
C LYS A 17 -25.52 7.03 -11.65
N PRO A 18 -26.83 7.32 -11.63
CA PRO A 18 -27.58 7.30 -10.39
C PRO A 18 -27.52 5.88 -9.80
N LEU A 19 -27.41 5.79 -8.50
CA LEU A 19 -27.59 4.52 -7.77
C LEU A 19 -29.09 4.13 -7.93
N GLU A 20 -29.41 3.38 -8.97
CA GLU A 20 -30.79 3.10 -9.39
C GLU A 20 -31.61 2.24 -8.40
N ASN A 21 -31.07 1.88 -7.23
CA ASN A 21 -31.78 1.05 -6.25
C ASN A 21 -31.66 1.50 -4.79
N ALA A 22 -31.33 2.73 -4.50
CA ALA A 22 -31.36 3.24 -3.13
C ALA A 22 -32.56 4.15 -2.92
N ASN A 23 -33.68 3.61 -2.43
CA ASN A 23 -34.74 4.37 -1.73
C ASN A 23 -34.23 4.95 -0.40
N LEU A 24 -33.05 5.53 -0.40
CA LEU A 24 -32.44 6.21 0.71
C LEU A 24 -32.41 7.71 0.37
N THR A 25 -33.43 8.43 0.85
CA THR A 25 -33.34 9.88 1.03
C THR A 25 -32.30 10.17 2.12
N VAL A 26 -31.04 9.96 1.80
CA VAL A 26 -29.92 10.31 2.66
C VAL A 26 -29.36 11.62 2.16
N ASN A 27 -29.31 12.64 3.03
CA ASN A 27 -28.50 13.84 2.83
C ASN A 27 -27.01 13.45 2.86
N CYS A 28 -26.58 12.61 1.90
CA CYS A 28 -25.19 12.21 1.78
C CYS A 28 -24.36 13.40 1.32
N LYS A 29 -23.32 13.74 2.07
CA LYS A 29 -22.27 14.63 1.60
C LYS A 29 -21.59 14.00 0.39
N TYR A 30 -21.03 14.81 -0.49
CA TYR A 30 -20.30 14.33 -1.68
C TYR A 30 -19.25 13.25 -1.35
N MET A 31 -18.56 13.40 -0.20
CA MET A 31 -17.58 12.41 0.28
C MET A 31 -18.23 11.05 0.59
N ASP A 32 -19.39 11.01 1.21
CA ASP A 32 -20.09 9.76 1.53
C ASP A 32 -20.45 8.98 0.25
N LEU A 33 -20.83 9.68 -0.84
CA LEU A 33 -21.11 9.04 -2.13
C LEU A 33 -19.84 8.51 -2.80
N PHE A 34 -18.72 9.22 -2.67
CA PHE A 34 -17.42 8.78 -3.17
C PHE A 34 -16.97 7.53 -2.42
N ASP A 35 -17.07 7.50 -1.10
CA ASP A 35 -16.69 6.36 -0.27
C ASP A 35 -17.54 5.14 -0.58
N MET A 36 -18.84 5.29 -0.74
CA MET A 36 -19.75 4.20 -1.15
C MET A 36 -19.41 3.66 -2.54
N SER A 37 -19.12 4.53 -3.51
CA SER A 37 -18.69 4.14 -4.85
C SER A 37 -17.34 3.41 -4.83
N SER A 38 -16.39 3.93 -4.08
CA SER A 38 -15.06 3.35 -3.92
C SER A 38 -15.14 1.95 -3.33
N HIS A 39 -15.97 1.75 -2.31
CA HIS A 39 -16.21 0.44 -1.74
C HIS A 39 -16.84 -0.53 -2.76
N SER A 40 -17.91 -0.13 -3.47
CA SER A 40 -18.55 -0.99 -4.48
C SER A 40 -17.60 -1.40 -5.60
N GLU A 41 -16.60 -0.55 -5.90
CA GLU A 41 -15.54 -0.82 -6.88
C GLU A 41 -14.30 -1.50 -6.26
N ARG A 42 -14.32 -1.82 -4.97
CA ARG A 42 -13.26 -2.46 -4.20
C ARG A 42 -11.96 -1.66 -4.19
N LYS A 43 -12.07 -0.33 -4.09
CA LYS A 43 -10.96 0.62 -4.08
C LYS A 43 -10.72 1.15 -2.67
N ILE A 44 -9.48 1.12 -2.26
CA ILE A 44 -8.99 1.74 -1.02
C ILE A 44 -7.97 2.81 -1.40
N TYR A 45 -8.05 3.99 -0.78
CA TYR A 45 -7.12 5.08 -1.02
C TYR A 45 -6.30 5.37 0.23
N LEU A 46 -4.98 5.21 0.10
CA LEU A 46 -3.98 5.61 1.09
C LEU A 46 -3.17 6.78 0.51
N ASN A 47 -3.69 8.00 0.67
CA ASN A 47 -3.12 9.21 0.10
C ASN A 47 -2.54 10.15 1.15
N ASN A 48 -2.27 9.64 2.35
CA ASN A 48 -1.80 10.40 3.49
C ASN A 48 -0.47 9.86 4.02
N GLU A 49 0.07 10.55 5.02
CA GLU A 49 1.09 9.99 5.89
C GLU A 49 0.54 8.74 6.59
N ILE A 50 1.42 7.77 6.83
CA ILE A 50 1.07 6.53 7.51
C ILE A 50 1.10 6.76 9.01
N GLU A 51 -0.07 6.72 9.59
CA GLU A 51 -0.34 6.89 11.01
C GLU A 51 -1.46 5.96 11.46
N ALA A 52 -1.73 5.90 12.77
CA ALA A 52 -2.70 4.96 13.33
C ALA A 52 -4.09 5.02 12.66
N ILE A 53 -4.57 6.21 12.31
CA ILE A 53 -5.90 6.39 11.69
C ILE A 53 -5.90 5.86 10.26
N SER A 54 -4.96 6.30 9.43
CA SER A 54 -4.88 5.87 8.02
C SER A 54 -4.61 4.37 7.91
N ALA A 55 -3.80 3.80 8.82
CA ALA A 55 -3.57 2.37 8.86
C ALA A 55 -4.81 1.58 9.28
N HIS A 56 -5.53 2.05 10.31
CA HIS A 56 -6.78 1.44 10.74
C HIS A 56 -7.79 1.36 9.60
N ASP A 57 -7.98 2.43 8.85
CA ASP A 57 -8.95 2.48 7.75
C ASP A 57 -8.62 1.47 6.65
N VAL A 58 -7.34 1.41 6.23
CA VAL A 58 -6.89 0.44 5.21
C VAL A 58 -7.05 -1.00 5.71
N ILE A 59 -6.60 -1.29 6.92
CA ILE A 59 -6.70 -2.63 7.53
C ILE A 59 -8.17 -3.05 7.63
N TYR A 60 -9.03 -2.15 8.14
CA TYR A 60 -10.46 -2.43 8.29
C TYR A 60 -11.12 -2.79 6.95
N GLU A 61 -10.86 -2.03 5.89
CA GLU A 61 -11.43 -2.30 4.57
C GLU A 61 -10.92 -3.64 3.99
N ILE A 62 -9.64 -3.97 4.14
CA ILE A 62 -9.10 -5.27 3.71
C ILE A 62 -9.80 -6.42 4.45
N LEU A 63 -9.94 -6.30 5.76
CA LEU A 63 -10.61 -7.32 6.57
C LEU A 63 -12.10 -7.43 6.20
N ARG A 64 -12.79 -6.31 5.94
CA ARG A 64 -14.18 -6.27 5.53
C ARG A 64 -14.40 -7.00 4.21
N PHE A 65 -13.58 -6.75 3.19
CA PHE A 65 -13.64 -7.48 1.93
C PHE A 65 -13.39 -8.97 2.08
N ASN A 66 -12.48 -9.38 2.98
CA ASN A 66 -12.27 -10.79 3.26
C ASN A 66 -13.49 -11.46 3.90
N VAL A 67 -14.24 -10.73 4.75
CA VAL A 67 -15.50 -11.21 5.33
C VAL A 67 -16.61 -11.29 4.28
N GLU A 68 -16.71 -10.29 3.41
CA GLU A 68 -17.69 -10.28 2.31
C GLU A 68 -17.46 -11.45 1.34
N ASP A 69 -16.20 -11.78 1.06
CA ASP A 69 -15.81 -12.85 0.14
C ASP A 69 -15.72 -14.24 0.80
N LYS A 70 -16.06 -14.39 2.08
CA LYS A 70 -15.81 -15.63 2.84
C LYS A 70 -16.36 -16.90 2.19
N ASP A 71 -17.49 -16.78 1.49
CA ASP A 71 -18.20 -17.90 0.84
C ASP A 71 -17.83 -18.03 -0.67
N ILE A 72 -16.86 -17.22 -1.16
CA ILE A 72 -16.34 -17.26 -2.52
C ILE A 72 -15.01 -18.01 -2.52
N ASP A 73 -14.83 -18.94 -3.43
CA ASP A 73 -13.54 -19.61 -3.62
C ASP A 73 -12.43 -18.59 -3.89
N VAL A 74 -11.26 -18.78 -3.27
CA VAL A 74 -10.15 -17.82 -3.35
C VAL A 74 -9.75 -17.51 -4.80
N ALA A 75 -9.83 -18.51 -5.69
CA ALA A 75 -9.51 -18.36 -7.11
C ALA A 75 -10.49 -17.44 -7.87
N ASP A 76 -11.72 -17.29 -7.36
CA ASP A 76 -12.80 -16.52 -8.00
C ASP A 76 -13.00 -15.14 -7.36
N ARG A 77 -12.26 -14.83 -6.28
CA ARG A 77 -12.36 -13.54 -5.59
C ARG A 77 -11.85 -12.40 -6.45
N LYS A 78 -12.65 -11.35 -6.54
CA LYS A 78 -12.23 -10.11 -7.21
C LYS A 78 -11.18 -9.40 -6.37
N PRO A 79 -10.13 -8.82 -6.99
CA PRO A 79 -9.08 -8.12 -6.25
C PRO A 79 -9.60 -6.85 -5.59
N ILE A 80 -8.95 -6.51 -4.48
CA ILE A 80 -9.00 -5.20 -3.83
C ILE A 80 -7.92 -4.34 -4.49
N PHE A 81 -8.22 -3.08 -4.82
CA PHE A 81 -7.28 -2.14 -5.39
C PHE A 81 -6.86 -1.11 -4.35
N LEU A 82 -5.65 -1.22 -3.84
CA LEU A 82 -5.06 -0.26 -2.90
C LEU A 82 -4.25 0.79 -3.67
N TYR A 83 -4.83 1.96 -3.85
CA TYR A 83 -4.15 3.13 -4.40
C TYR A 83 -3.32 3.78 -3.29
N CYS A 84 -2.00 3.64 -3.39
CA CYS A 84 -1.07 4.15 -2.39
C CYS A 84 -0.24 5.30 -2.98
N THR A 85 -0.44 6.50 -2.46
CA THR A 85 0.36 7.69 -2.74
C THR A 85 0.74 8.29 -1.39
N SER A 86 1.91 7.93 -0.88
CA SER A 86 2.31 8.28 0.49
C SER A 86 3.79 8.60 0.60
N VAL A 87 4.10 9.59 1.42
CA VAL A 87 5.48 9.94 1.81
C VAL A 87 6.07 8.97 2.83
N GLY A 88 5.27 8.06 3.37
CA GLY A 88 5.65 7.17 4.46
C GLY A 88 5.08 7.60 5.79
N GLY A 89 5.74 7.25 6.89
CA GLY A 89 5.32 7.57 8.25
C GLY A 89 5.63 6.45 9.24
N SER A 90 4.70 6.15 10.15
CA SER A 90 4.87 5.18 11.22
C SER A 90 5.17 3.77 10.70
N VAL A 91 6.33 3.25 11.07
CA VAL A 91 6.75 1.88 10.69
C VAL A 91 5.86 0.82 11.33
N ILE A 92 5.41 1.05 12.57
CA ILE A 92 4.57 0.08 13.30
C ILE A 92 3.21 -0.04 12.62
N ASP A 93 2.58 1.10 12.32
CA ASP A 93 1.27 1.14 11.67
C ASP A 93 1.35 0.60 10.23
N GLY A 94 2.43 0.93 9.53
CA GLY A 94 2.67 0.42 8.18
C GLY A 94 2.87 -1.10 8.12
N PHE A 95 3.57 -1.71 9.08
CA PHE A 95 3.63 -3.17 9.17
C PHE A 95 2.27 -3.80 9.45
N GLY A 96 1.38 -3.12 10.19
CA GLY A 96 0.00 -3.57 10.33
C GLY A 96 -0.74 -3.66 8.99
N ILE A 97 -0.54 -2.68 8.10
CA ILE A 97 -1.09 -2.72 6.74
C ILE A 97 -0.46 -3.86 5.92
N ILE A 98 0.86 -4.02 5.97
CA ILE A 98 1.59 -5.09 5.28
C ILE A 98 1.05 -6.46 5.72
N ASP A 99 0.89 -6.67 7.02
CA ASP A 99 0.35 -7.92 7.56
C ASP A 99 -1.09 -8.17 7.09
N ALA A 100 -1.93 -7.13 7.03
CA ALA A 100 -3.30 -7.24 6.53
C ALA A 100 -3.33 -7.63 5.04
N ILE A 101 -2.44 -7.06 4.21
CA ILE A 101 -2.30 -7.41 2.80
C ILE A 101 -1.82 -8.87 2.66
N SER A 102 -0.71 -9.21 3.33
CA SER A 102 -0.06 -10.52 3.21
C SER A 102 -0.93 -11.68 3.69
N ASN A 103 -1.77 -11.45 4.71
CA ASN A 103 -2.69 -12.46 5.24
C ASN A 103 -4.08 -12.43 4.56
N SER A 104 -4.32 -11.50 3.63
CA SER A 104 -5.58 -11.43 2.90
C SER A 104 -5.73 -12.60 1.93
N LYS A 105 -6.83 -13.35 2.07
CA LYS A 105 -7.22 -14.39 1.10
C LYS A 105 -7.81 -13.79 -0.18
N THR A 106 -8.33 -12.58 -0.10
CA THR A 106 -8.76 -11.80 -1.26
C THR A 106 -7.55 -11.06 -1.82
N PRO A 107 -7.22 -11.21 -3.10
CA PRO A 107 -6.03 -10.56 -3.67
C PRO A 107 -6.06 -9.04 -3.48
N VAL A 108 -4.98 -8.46 -2.98
CA VAL A 108 -4.79 -7.00 -2.86
C VAL A 108 -3.76 -6.57 -3.90
N TYR A 109 -4.15 -5.67 -4.81
CA TYR A 109 -3.28 -5.10 -5.82
C TYR A 109 -2.92 -3.67 -5.43
N THR A 110 -1.63 -3.37 -5.31
CA THR A 110 -1.15 -2.03 -4.97
C THR A 110 -0.87 -1.21 -6.23
N ILE A 111 -1.28 0.05 -6.22
CA ILE A 111 -1.14 0.95 -7.36
C ILE A 111 -0.44 2.23 -6.90
N ASN A 112 0.73 2.52 -7.47
CA ASN A 112 1.42 3.79 -7.31
C ASN A 112 0.94 4.77 -8.37
N LEU A 113 0.16 5.79 -7.96
CA LEU A 113 -0.32 6.83 -8.88
C LEU A 113 0.71 7.95 -9.11
N ALA A 114 1.54 8.26 -8.11
CA ALA A 114 2.50 9.35 -8.16
C ALA A 114 3.80 9.04 -7.40
N TYR A 115 3.69 8.67 -6.13
CA TYR A 115 4.86 8.33 -5.32
C TYR A 115 4.54 7.35 -4.21
N GLN A 116 5.49 6.48 -3.92
CA GLN A 116 5.51 5.60 -2.76
C GLN A 116 6.89 5.72 -2.11
N TYR A 117 6.94 6.42 -0.97
CA TYR A 117 8.18 6.73 -0.28
C TYR A 117 8.24 6.08 1.09
N SER A 118 9.45 5.67 1.52
CA SER A 118 9.68 5.18 2.88
C SER A 118 8.71 4.04 3.23
N MET A 119 7.92 4.16 4.29
CA MET A 119 6.91 3.16 4.66
C MET A 119 5.83 2.95 3.57
N GLY A 120 5.49 3.99 2.79
CA GLY A 120 4.60 3.86 1.63
C GLY A 120 5.16 2.95 0.55
N PHE A 121 6.48 2.96 0.35
CA PHE A 121 7.19 2.03 -0.53
C PHE A 121 7.07 0.58 -0.03
N LEU A 122 7.29 0.34 1.26
CA LEU A 122 7.18 -1.00 1.85
C LEU A 122 5.74 -1.56 1.72
N ILE A 123 4.72 -0.73 1.93
CA ILE A 123 3.32 -1.11 1.73
C ILE A 123 3.06 -1.44 0.25
N GLY A 124 3.62 -0.66 -0.67
CA GLY A 124 3.54 -0.93 -2.11
C GLY A 124 4.07 -2.31 -2.47
N LEU A 125 5.20 -2.73 -1.87
CA LEU A 125 5.81 -4.04 -2.08
C LEU A 125 4.95 -5.22 -1.60
N ALA A 126 4.05 -5.01 -0.61
CA ALA A 126 3.19 -6.06 -0.07
C ALA A 126 2.11 -6.55 -1.05
N GLY A 127 1.84 -5.80 -2.11
CA GLY A 127 0.78 -6.14 -3.06
C GLY A 127 0.98 -7.49 -3.74
N HIS A 128 -0.08 -8.30 -3.83
CA HIS A 128 -0.07 -9.55 -4.60
C HIS A 128 0.20 -9.33 -6.09
N LYS A 129 -0.12 -8.15 -6.59
CA LYS A 129 0.36 -7.55 -7.83
C LYS A 129 0.56 -6.07 -7.61
N ARG A 130 1.62 -5.54 -8.21
CA ARG A 130 2.08 -4.17 -7.99
C ARG A 130 2.07 -3.42 -9.32
N TYR A 131 1.40 -2.27 -9.33
CA TYR A 131 1.23 -1.43 -10.52
C TYR A 131 1.77 -0.03 -10.26
N ALA A 132 2.27 0.61 -11.30
CA ALA A 132 2.73 2.00 -11.22
C ALA A 132 2.36 2.77 -12.48
N MET A 133 2.04 4.05 -12.32
CA MET A 133 1.98 5.00 -13.44
C MET A 133 3.38 5.25 -14.01
N PRO A 134 3.54 5.61 -15.30
CA PRO A 134 4.85 5.76 -15.92
C PRO A 134 5.76 6.79 -15.25
N ASN A 135 5.18 7.85 -14.71
CA ASN A 135 5.90 8.92 -14.00
C ASN A 135 5.92 8.73 -12.47
N ALA A 136 5.42 7.59 -11.98
CA ALA A 136 5.44 7.32 -10.56
C ALA A 136 6.88 7.11 -10.06
N THR A 137 7.12 7.55 -8.84
CA THR A 137 8.42 7.49 -8.18
C THR A 137 8.36 6.63 -6.91
N PHE A 138 9.50 6.08 -6.56
CA PHE A 138 9.69 5.26 -5.37
C PHE A 138 10.91 5.76 -4.60
N LEU A 139 10.88 5.64 -3.28
CA LEU A 139 12.00 5.96 -2.42
C LEU A 139 12.22 4.85 -1.38
N LEU A 140 13.40 4.25 -1.44
CA LEU A 140 13.96 3.44 -0.38
C LEU A 140 15.02 4.26 0.37
N HIS A 141 14.92 4.36 1.68
CA HIS A 141 15.90 5.01 2.55
C HIS A 141 15.82 4.49 3.98
N ASP A 142 16.84 4.78 4.79
CA ASP A 142 16.77 4.62 6.23
C ASP A 142 15.88 5.71 6.83
N GLY A 143 15.00 5.32 7.75
CA GLY A 143 14.08 6.26 8.39
C GLY A 143 14.78 7.17 9.42
N GLN A 144 14.06 8.21 9.85
CA GLN A 144 14.50 9.04 10.98
C GLN A 144 13.98 8.45 12.29
N ASN A 145 14.84 8.46 13.31
CA ASN A 145 14.49 8.01 14.64
C ASN A 145 14.77 9.10 15.67
N PHE A 146 13.81 9.32 16.55
CA PHE A 146 13.96 10.21 17.68
C PHE A 146 13.75 9.43 18.96
N VAL A 147 14.76 9.43 19.82
CA VAL A 147 14.76 8.71 21.10
C VAL A 147 14.98 9.69 22.24
N TRP A 148 13.99 9.82 23.11
CA TRP A 148 14.05 10.71 24.28
C TRP A 148 13.50 10.00 25.51
N ASP A 149 14.40 9.53 26.40
CA ASP A 149 14.04 8.88 27.66
C ASP A 149 15.28 8.80 28.59
N SER A 150 15.18 8.10 29.72
CA SER A 150 16.34 7.75 30.55
C SER A 150 17.36 6.94 29.73
N SER A 151 18.65 7.06 30.09
CA SER A 151 19.73 6.39 29.36
C SER A 151 19.53 4.88 29.17
N ALA A 152 18.92 4.20 30.15
CA ALA A 152 18.63 2.76 30.05
C ALA A 152 17.56 2.49 29.00
N LYS A 153 16.44 3.21 29.02
CA LYS A 153 15.36 3.05 28.06
C LYS A 153 15.77 3.44 26.63
N CYS A 154 16.59 4.50 26.48
CA CYS A 154 17.16 4.84 25.18
C CYS A 154 17.96 3.67 24.58
N LYS A 155 18.78 2.98 25.37
CA LYS A 155 19.53 1.80 24.91
C LYS A 155 18.60 0.66 24.48
N ASP A 156 17.52 0.43 25.22
CA ASP A 156 16.57 -0.63 24.89
C ASP A 156 15.80 -0.31 23.60
N GLN A 157 15.41 0.97 23.41
CA GLN A 157 14.78 1.45 22.19
C GLN A 157 15.70 1.32 20.98
N LEU A 158 16.99 1.68 21.10
CA LEU A 158 17.97 1.52 20.01
C LEU A 158 18.16 0.05 19.63
N LYS A 159 18.27 -0.86 20.60
CA LYS A 159 18.34 -2.31 20.31
C LYS A 159 17.10 -2.83 19.58
N PHE A 160 15.92 -2.32 19.91
CA PHE A 160 14.70 -2.71 19.21
C PHE A 160 14.67 -2.15 17.79
N GLN A 161 15.19 -0.93 17.61
CA GLN A 161 15.32 -0.31 16.30
C GLN A 161 16.23 -1.12 15.39
N GLU A 162 17.40 -1.58 15.86
CA GLU A 162 18.30 -2.45 15.08
C GLU A 162 17.58 -3.70 14.58
N LYS A 163 16.75 -4.33 15.42
CA LYS A 163 15.94 -5.49 15.01
C LYS A 163 14.90 -5.12 13.95
N ARG A 164 14.32 -3.93 14.05
CA ARG A 164 13.32 -3.44 13.09
C ARG A 164 13.97 -3.12 11.74
N GLU A 165 15.14 -2.52 11.72
CA GLU A 165 15.92 -2.27 10.51
C GLU A 165 16.29 -3.58 9.80
N GLN A 166 16.75 -4.58 10.56
CA GLN A 166 17.02 -5.91 10.03
C GLN A 166 15.77 -6.55 9.41
N ARG A 167 14.61 -6.43 10.05
CA ARG A 167 13.34 -6.93 9.51
C ARG A 167 12.93 -6.19 8.23
N ILE A 168 13.14 -4.88 8.14
CA ILE A 168 12.89 -4.11 6.93
C ILE A 168 13.79 -4.61 5.80
N LYS A 169 15.09 -4.82 6.07
CA LYS A 169 16.05 -5.35 5.09
C LYS A 169 15.58 -6.70 4.55
N GLU A 170 15.28 -7.64 5.43
CA GLU A 170 14.79 -8.98 5.06
C GLU A 170 13.54 -8.88 4.20
N TYR A 171 12.58 -8.05 4.61
CA TYR A 171 11.33 -7.83 3.87
C TYR A 171 11.57 -7.27 2.46
N VAL A 172 12.41 -6.25 2.31
CA VAL A 172 12.71 -5.66 0.99
C VAL A 172 13.41 -6.66 0.09
N LEU A 173 14.38 -7.42 0.62
CA LEU A 173 15.10 -8.45 -0.16
C LEU A 173 14.18 -9.60 -0.59
N GLU A 174 13.21 -9.98 0.24
CA GLU A 174 12.24 -11.01 -0.10
C GLU A 174 11.24 -10.57 -1.18
N HIS A 175 10.88 -9.27 -1.22
CA HIS A 175 9.83 -8.74 -2.09
C HIS A 175 10.35 -7.96 -3.30
N SER A 176 11.66 -7.96 -3.53
CA SER A 176 12.29 -7.24 -4.64
C SER A 176 13.39 -8.08 -5.30
N ASN A 177 13.98 -7.54 -6.37
CA ASN A 177 15.14 -8.15 -7.06
C ASN A 177 16.46 -7.57 -6.57
N LEU A 178 16.47 -6.74 -5.52
CA LEU A 178 17.71 -6.20 -4.96
C LEU A 178 18.58 -7.31 -4.38
N THR A 179 19.85 -7.28 -4.69
CA THR A 179 20.84 -8.04 -3.93
C THR A 179 21.10 -7.39 -2.57
N GLU A 180 21.60 -8.15 -1.61
CA GLU A 180 21.98 -7.61 -0.30
C GLU A 180 22.96 -6.45 -0.43
N LYS A 181 23.93 -6.56 -1.34
CA LYS A 181 24.92 -5.53 -1.61
C LYS A 181 24.25 -4.24 -2.12
N GLU A 182 23.35 -4.34 -3.09
CA GLU A 182 22.62 -3.18 -3.63
C GLU A 182 21.73 -2.52 -2.57
N TYR A 183 21.10 -3.34 -1.71
CA TYR A 183 20.35 -2.81 -0.57
C TYR A 183 21.24 -1.99 0.35
N ASP A 184 22.36 -2.54 0.82
CA ASP A 184 23.29 -1.90 1.76
C ASP A 184 23.94 -0.62 1.18
N GLU A 185 24.19 -0.59 -0.15
CA GLU A 185 24.71 0.59 -0.83
C GLU A 185 23.66 1.71 -0.97
N ASN A 186 22.39 1.36 -1.10
CA ASN A 186 21.32 2.33 -1.40
C ASN A 186 20.46 2.70 -0.18
N TYR A 187 20.36 1.85 0.84
CA TYR A 187 19.48 2.08 2.00
C TYR A 187 19.85 3.31 2.82
N ARG A 188 21.12 3.65 2.93
CA ARG A 188 21.62 4.80 3.70
C ARG A 188 21.68 6.11 2.92
N VAL A 189 21.17 6.08 1.70
CA VAL A 189 21.04 7.25 0.84
C VAL A 189 19.59 7.38 0.41
N GLU A 190 19.23 8.53 -0.16
CA GLU A 190 17.91 8.72 -0.76
C GLU A 190 17.85 8.02 -2.11
N PHE A 191 17.46 6.73 -2.12
CA PHE A 191 17.40 5.93 -3.35
C PHE A 191 16.08 6.12 -4.07
N TYR A 192 16.01 7.14 -4.90
CA TYR A 192 14.87 7.42 -5.76
C TYR A 192 14.94 6.64 -7.07
N THR A 193 13.79 6.09 -7.49
CA THR A 193 13.64 5.45 -8.80
C THR A 193 12.35 5.90 -9.46
N TYR A 194 12.34 6.00 -10.80
CA TYR A 194 11.11 6.07 -11.60
C TYR A 194 10.56 4.66 -11.85
N ALA A 195 9.33 4.58 -12.38
CA ALA A 195 8.62 3.32 -12.58
C ALA A 195 9.39 2.30 -13.45
N ASP A 196 10.13 2.75 -14.46
CA ASP A 196 10.92 1.88 -15.34
C ASP A 196 12.13 1.25 -14.64
N GLU A 197 12.81 2.00 -13.75
CA GLU A 197 13.88 1.49 -12.90
C GLU A 197 13.29 0.61 -11.79
N ALA A 198 12.23 1.09 -11.13
CA ALA A 198 11.51 0.35 -10.10
C ALA A 198 11.07 -1.05 -10.57
N LYS A 199 10.67 -1.16 -11.84
CA LYS A 199 10.34 -2.46 -12.44
C LYS A 199 11.55 -3.39 -12.56
N LYS A 200 12.74 -2.87 -12.86
CA LYS A 200 13.98 -3.68 -12.92
C LYS A 200 14.35 -4.23 -11.53
N TYR A 201 14.18 -3.40 -10.52
CA TYR A 201 14.42 -3.79 -9.12
C TYR A 201 13.26 -4.63 -8.52
N GLY A 202 12.19 -4.87 -9.26
CA GLY A 202 11.05 -5.62 -8.77
C GLY A 202 10.18 -4.85 -7.76
N PHE A 203 10.25 -3.53 -7.73
CA PHE A 203 9.39 -2.71 -6.87
C PHE A 203 7.96 -2.59 -7.42
N THR A 204 7.80 -2.75 -8.72
CA THR A 204 6.51 -2.87 -9.40
C THR A 204 6.57 -3.97 -10.46
N ASP A 205 5.43 -4.62 -10.71
CA ASP A 205 5.33 -5.69 -11.70
C ASP A 205 4.89 -5.13 -13.07
N TYR A 206 4.05 -4.09 -13.04
CA TYR A 206 3.41 -3.54 -14.24
C TYR A 206 3.44 -2.01 -14.24
N ILE A 207 3.78 -1.43 -15.39
CA ILE A 207 3.61 0.00 -15.68
C ILE A 207 2.36 0.12 -16.56
N ILE A 208 1.41 1.00 -16.18
CA ILE A 208 0.07 1.10 -16.78
C ILE A 208 -0.22 2.50 -17.30
#